data_761e368e9ac081892010653682cf51f8
#
_entry.id   761e368e9ac081892010653682cf51f8
#
_cell.length_a   1.000
_cell.length_b   1.000
_cell.length_c   1.000
_cell.angle_alpha   90.00
_cell.angle_beta   90.00
_cell.angle_gamma   90.00
#
_symmetry.space_group_name_H-M   'P 1'
#
loop_
_entity.id
_entity.type
_entity.pdbx_description
1 polymer ?
#
loop_
_entity_poly.entity_id
_entity_poly.type
_entity_poly.pdbx_seq_one_letter_code
_entity_poly.pdbx_strand_id
1 'polypeptide(L)'
;NITALTKSSADILHLSPSHHYPTGIVTPISRRYELLGWALKSDRRYIIEDDYDSEFRLLGKPIPSLESIDVSEKVIYMNTFTKTLSPTIRISYMVLPVSLMENFKKRLNFYSCTVSNFEQYTLAAFIENGYFEKHINRMRILYRRQRDMFIDEINKSPLSKLVTIHEENAGLHFLLHVDTALTDEELTVRAADNGLKISFLSGYYTDKNAAVSHTLVINYSALTQEKIKEVVERLYRCLTDAEN
;
A
#
# COMPACT_ATOMS: atom_id res chain seq x y z
N ASN A 1 5.08 -9.00 -13.86
CA ASN A 1 5.21 -10.04 -14.88
C ASN A 1 6.59 -10.70 -14.78
N ILE A 2 6.66 -11.98 -14.31
CA ILE A 2 7.92 -12.71 -14.07
C ILE A 2 8.69 -12.97 -15.37
N THR A 3 8.00 -13.17 -16.48
CA THR A 3 8.63 -13.37 -17.79
C THR A 3 9.39 -12.12 -18.24
N ALA A 4 8.79 -10.93 -18.06
CA ALA A 4 9.47 -9.67 -18.36
C ALA A 4 10.68 -9.46 -17.41
N LEU A 5 10.52 -9.74 -16.12
CA LEU A 5 11.60 -9.65 -15.14
C LEU A 5 12.77 -10.57 -15.51
N THR A 6 12.49 -11.82 -15.89
CA THR A 6 13.53 -12.80 -16.26
C THR A 6 14.31 -12.40 -17.52
N LYS A 7 13.67 -11.71 -18.45
CA LYS A 7 14.28 -11.19 -19.68
C LYS A 7 15.00 -9.83 -19.48
N SER A 8 14.78 -9.17 -18.36
CA SER A 8 15.40 -7.87 -18.07
C SER A 8 16.86 -8.04 -17.62
N SER A 9 17.63 -6.97 -17.72
CA SER A 9 18.98 -6.84 -17.15
C SER A 9 18.97 -6.33 -15.71
N ALA A 10 17.82 -6.34 -15.03
CA ALA A 10 17.67 -5.82 -13.68
C ALA A 10 18.47 -6.66 -12.67
N ASP A 11 19.22 -5.98 -11.81
CA ASP A 11 19.89 -6.56 -10.64
C ASP A 11 19.07 -6.34 -9.36
N ILE A 12 18.24 -5.30 -9.32
CA ILE A 12 17.42 -4.95 -8.15
C ILE A 12 15.94 -4.96 -8.55
N LEU A 13 15.12 -5.64 -7.75
CA LEU A 13 13.67 -5.59 -7.84
C LEU A 13 13.10 -4.95 -6.57
N HIS A 14 12.39 -3.85 -6.71
CA HIS A 14 11.64 -3.21 -5.62
C HIS A 14 10.15 -3.49 -5.77
N LEU A 15 9.50 -4.00 -4.72
CA LEU A 15 8.07 -4.28 -4.73
C LEU A 15 7.49 -4.29 -3.30
N SER A 16 6.16 -4.12 -3.22
CA SER A 16 5.40 -4.23 -1.98
C SER A 16 4.48 -5.46 -2.06
N PRO A 17 4.98 -6.67 -1.73
CA PRO A 17 4.26 -7.91 -2.02
C PRO A 17 3.06 -8.16 -1.11
N SER A 18 3.02 -7.53 0.06
CA SER A 18 1.92 -7.66 1.02
C SER A 18 0.69 -6.85 0.61
N HIS A 19 0.92 -5.68 -0.01
CA HIS A 19 -0.12 -4.81 -0.53
C HIS A 19 0.51 -3.77 -1.48
N HIS A 20 0.45 -4.04 -2.79
CA HIS A 20 1.10 -3.18 -3.78
C HIS A 20 0.34 -1.87 -3.95
N TYR A 21 1.01 -0.75 -3.71
CA TYR A 21 0.46 0.58 -4.01
C TYR A 21 0.81 0.99 -5.45
N PRO A 22 -0.13 1.51 -6.25
CA PRO A 22 -1.53 1.80 -5.92
C PRO A 22 -2.52 0.68 -6.30
N THR A 23 -2.07 -0.46 -6.82
CA THR A 23 -2.94 -1.48 -7.42
C THR A 23 -3.73 -2.32 -6.41
N GLY A 24 -3.39 -2.31 -5.12
CA GLY A 24 -4.02 -3.13 -4.09
C GLY A 24 -3.64 -4.62 -4.14
N ILE A 25 -2.89 -5.05 -5.16
CA ILE A 25 -2.59 -6.47 -5.39
C ILE A 25 -1.75 -7.04 -4.27
N VAL A 26 -2.18 -8.18 -3.74
CA VAL A 26 -1.40 -9.01 -2.82
C VAL A 26 -0.68 -10.10 -3.61
N THR A 27 0.64 -10.14 -3.53
CA THR A 27 1.45 -11.15 -4.23
C THR A 27 1.27 -12.53 -3.59
N PRO A 28 0.72 -13.51 -4.32
CA PRO A 28 0.51 -14.87 -3.80
C PRO A 28 1.83 -15.57 -3.43
N ILE A 29 1.78 -16.52 -2.51
CA ILE A 29 2.96 -17.25 -2.03
C ILE A 29 3.74 -17.94 -3.18
N SER A 30 3.06 -18.52 -4.16
CA SER A 30 3.70 -19.12 -5.33
C SER A 30 4.54 -18.12 -6.10
N ARG A 31 4.01 -16.91 -6.30
CA ARG A 31 4.73 -15.82 -6.97
C ARG A 31 5.92 -15.32 -6.15
N ARG A 32 5.83 -15.34 -4.82
CA ARG A 32 6.95 -14.99 -3.93
C ARG A 32 8.12 -15.96 -4.14
N TYR A 33 7.86 -17.25 -4.23
CA TYR A 33 8.91 -18.25 -4.55
C TYR A 33 9.50 -18.07 -5.95
N GLU A 34 8.71 -17.70 -6.96
CA GLU A 34 9.24 -17.41 -8.30
C GLU A 34 10.19 -16.21 -8.30
N LEU A 35 9.86 -15.16 -7.51
CA LEU A 35 10.70 -13.97 -7.35
C LEU A 35 12.01 -14.31 -6.64
N LEU A 36 11.98 -15.10 -5.57
CA LEU A 36 13.18 -15.60 -4.91
C LEU A 36 14.03 -16.44 -5.86
N GLY A 37 13.39 -17.33 -6.65
CA GLY A 37 14.07 -18.10 -7.67
C GLY A 37 14.71 -17.25 -8.79
N TRP A 38 14.14 -16.06 -9.09
CA TRP A 38 14.78 -15.10 -9.99
C TRP A 38 16.04 -14.49 -9.36
N ALA A 39 15.95 -14.09 -8.08
CA ALA A 39 17.08 -13.48 -7.38
C ALA A 39 18.27 -14.46 -7.25
N LEU A 40 18.00 -15.74 -7.01
CA LEU A 40 19.02 -16.80 -6.89
C LEU A 40 19.85 -17.02 -8.15
N LYS A 41 19.38 -16.61 -9.32
CA LYS A 41 20.11 -16.85 -10.59
C LYS A 41 21.33 -15.96 -10.78
N SER A 42 21.61 -15.00 -9.87
CA SER A 42 22.79 -14.14 -9.93
C SER A 42 23.14 -13.60 -8.55
N ASP A 43 24.43 -13.55 -8.23
CA ASP A 43 24.92 -13.01 -6.96
C ASP A 43 24.65 -11.50 -6.83
N ARG A 44 24.49 -10.79 -7.96
CA ARG A 44 24.20 -9.36 -7.97
C ARG A 44 22.72 -9.02 -7.77
N ARG A 45 21.82 -10.03 -7.84
CA ARG A 45 20.38 -9.78 -7.74
C ARG A 45 19.93 -9.75 -6.29
N TYR A 46 19.11 -8.71 -5.99
CA TYR A 46 18.44 -8.56 -4.71
C TYR A 46 17.00 -8.11 -4.91
N ILE A 47 16.17 -8.38 -3.91
CA ILE A 47 14.79 -7.92 -3.85
C ILE A 47 14.70 -6.95 -2.68
N ILE A 48 14.18 -5.75 -2.91
CA ILE A 48 13.78 -4.82 -1.86
C ILE A 48 12.28 -5.04 -1.62
N GLU A 49 11.95 -5.60 -0.47
CA GLU A 49 10.58 -5.77 0.00
C GLU A 49 10.18 -4.54 0.82
N ASP A 50 9.30 -3.71 0.25
CA ASP A 50 8.74 -2.52 0.91
C ASP A 50 7.39 -2.88 1.54
N ASP A 51 7.39 -3.11 2.85
CA ASP A 51 6.26 -3.64 3.61
C ASP A 51 5.68 -2.56 4.52
N TYR A 52 4.95 -1.60 3.95
CA TYR A 52 4.53 -0.38 4.62
C TYR A 52 3.20 -0.48 5.39
N ASP A 53 2.36 -1.51 5.15
CA ASP A 53 1.02 -1.63 5.76
C ASP A 53 0.51 -3.07 5.96
N SER A 54 1.39 -4.08 5.94
CA SER A 54 1.01 -5.50 6.08
C SER A 54 0.34 -5.82 7.41
N GLU A 55 0.59 -5.04 8.44
CA GLU A 55 -0.10 -5.13 9.72
C GLU A 55 -1.62 -4.95 9.57
N PHE A 56 -2.07 -4.28 8.51
CA PHE A 56 -3.49 -4.00 8.24
C PHE A 56 -4.13 -4.96 7.23
N ARG A 57 -3.69 -6.22 7.22
CA ARG A 57 -4.44 -7.25 6.52
C ARG A 57 -5.77 -7.50 7.25
N LEU A 58 -6.87 -7.13 6.60
CA LEU A 58 -8.19 -7.11 7.22
C LEU A 58 -8.92 -8.46 7.15
N LEU A 59 -8.63 -9.28 6.13
CA LEU A 59 -9.22 -10.59 5.92
C LEU A 59 -8.15 -11.65 5.60
N GLY A 60 -8.46 -12.90 5.96
CA GLY A 60 -7.60 -14.05 5.68
C GLY A 60 -6.40 -14.20 6.65
N LYS A 61 -5.62 -15.26 6.43
CA LYS A 61 -4.39 -15.49 7.21
C LYS A 61 -3.27 -14.58 6.71
N PRO A 62 -2.34 -14.16 7.60
CA PRO A 62 -1.13 -13.47 7.18
C PRO A 62 -0.37 -14.30 6.14
N ILE A 63 0.15 -13.63 5.13
CA ILE A 63 1.07 -14.24 4.16
C ILE A 63 2.48 -13.92 4.64
N PRO A 64 3.38 -14.92 4.79
CA PRO A 64 4.75 -14.67 5.18
C PRO A 64 5.43 -13.66 4.25
N SER A 65 6.23 -12.72 4.79
CA SER A 65 7.03 -11.81 3.98
C SER A 65 8.00 -12.58 3.05
N LEU A 66 8.52 -11.95 2.02
CA LEU A 66 9.60 -12.54 1.21
C LEU A 66 10.83 -12.81 2.07
N GLU A 67 11.17 -11.86 2.95
CA GLU A 67 12.30 -11.98 3.87
C GLU A 67 12.15 -13.20 4.78
N SER A 68 10.97 -13.43 5.37
CA SER A 68 10.75 -14.55 6.31
C SER A 68 10.83 -15.94 5.67
N ILE A 69 10.73 -16.05 4.35
CA ILE A 69 10.85 -17.30 3.58
C ILE A 69 12.14 -17.36 2.76
N ASP A 70 12.97 -16.32 2.82
CA ASP A 70 14.25 -16.25 2.11
C ASP A 70 15.35 -16.96 2.91
N VAL A 71 15.77 -18.11 2.44
CA VAL A 71 16.92 -18.88 2.99
C VAL A 71 18.25 -18.54 2.33
N SER A 72 18.26 -17.58 1.40
CA SER A 72 19.37 -17.35 0.46
C SER A 72 19.97 -15.95 0.56
N GLU A 73 19.53 -15.17 1.52
CA GLU A 73 20.03 -13.81 1.78
C GLU A 73 19.91 -12.88 0.56
N LYS A 74 18.76 -12.91 -0.14
CA LYS A 74 18.49 -12.12 -1.35
C LYS A 74 17.47 -10.99 -1.11
N VAL A 75 16.84 -10.93 0.07
CA VAL A 75 15.79 -9.95 0.38
C VAL A 75 16.32 -8.90 1.35
N ILE A 76 16.15 -7.65 0.98
CA ILE A 76 16.31 -6.47 1.84
C ILE A 76 14.90 -6.07 2.26
N TYR A 77 14.53 -6.29 3.51
CA TYR A 77 13.21 -5.93 4.03
C TYR A 77 13.20 -4.50 4.55
N MET A 78 12.17 -3.75 4.21
CA MET A 78 11.94 -2.38 4.68
C MET A 78 10.54 -2.23 5.24
N ASN A 79 10.41 -1.51 6.36
CA ASN A 79 9.12 -1.16 6.93
C ASN A 79 9.17 0.21 7.63
N THR A 80 8.01 0.78 7.92
CA THR A 80 7.87 2.11 8.53
C THR A 80 6.81 2.13 9.63
N PHE A 81 7.09 2.86 10.70
CA PHE A 81 6.11 3.13 11.75
C PHE A 81 5.14 4.28 11.41
N THR A 82 5.36 4.96 10.29
CA THR A 82 4.53 6.10 9.86
C THR A 82 3.06 5.72 9.63
N LYS A 83 2.81 4.54 9.07
CA LYS A 83 1.44 4.05 8.81
C LYS A 83 0.83 3.33 10.00
N THR A 84 1.67 2.66 10.78
CA THR A 84 1.23 1.83 11.90
C THR A 84 1.01 2.62 13.18
N LEU A 85 1.72 3.73 13.40
CA LEU A 85 1.58 4.57 14.59
C LEU A 85 1.00 5.94 14.26
N SER A 86 1.80 6.80 13.64
CA SER A 86 1.38 8.17 13.32
C SER A 86 2.22 8.73 12.17
N PRO A 87 1.65 9.58 11.28
CA PRO A 87 2.40 10.27 10.24
C PRO A 87 3.52 11.18 10.78
N THR A 88 3.45 11.59 12.05
CA THR A 88 4.48 12.40 12.71
C THR A 88 5.69 11.58 13.14
N ILE A 89 5.52 10.29 13.36
CA ILE A 89 6.62 9.38 13.65
C ILE A 89 7.31 9.01 12.34
N ARG A 90 8.50 9.61 12.13
CA ARG A 90 9.28 9.47 10.90
C ARG A 90 10.36 8.40 11.04
N ILE A 91 10.02 7.25 11.60
CA ILE A 91 10.92 6.11 11.81
C ILE A 91 10.60 5.03 10.79
N SER A 92 11.61 4.60 10.06
CA SER A 92 11.61 3.38 9.25
C SER A 92 12.83 2.53 9.61
N TYR A 93 12.77 1.26 9.27
CA TYR A 93 13.87 0.34 9.49
C TYR A 93 14.03 -0.59 8.30
N MET A 94 15.22 -1.18 8.19
CA MET A 94 15.49 -2.23 7.22
C MET A 94 16.20 -3.41 7.90
N VAL A 95 15.92 -4.60 7.40
CA VAL A 95 16.63 -5.83 7.72
C VAL A 95 17.46 -6.19 6.50
N LEU A 96 18.77 -6.19 6.69
CA LEU A 96 19.72 -6.49 5.63
C LEU A 96 20.14 -7.96 5.69
N PRO A 97 20.34 -8.63 4.54
CA PRO A 97 21.09 -9.86 4.48
C PRO A 97 22.43 -9.75 5.20
N VAL A 98 22.82 -10.80 5.91
CA VAL A 98 24.11 -10.82 6.67
C VAL A 98 25.29 -10.56 5.73
N SER A 99 25.23 -11.11 4.52
CA SER A 99 26.25 -10.93 3.47
C SER A 99 26.46 -9.47 3.05
N LEU A 100 25.44 -8.60 3.21
CA LEU A 100 25.55 -7.17 2.89
C LEU A 100 26.03 -6.31 4.06
N MET A 101 25.96 -6.81 5.31
CA MET A 101 26.23 -6.02 6.52
C MET A 101 27.67 -5.46 6.56
N GLU A 102 28.66 -6.22 6.14
CA GLU A 102 30.04 -5.74 6.14
C GLU A 102 30.25 -4.56 5.17
N ASN A 103 29.71 -4.70 3.96
CA ASN A 103 29.77 -3.63 2.96
C ASN A 103 28.96 -2.40 3.40
N PHE A 104 27.80 -2.60 4.01
CA PHE A 104 26.97 -1.54 4.55
C PHE A 104 27.75 -0.75 5.62
N LYS A 105 28.34 -1.43 6.60
CA LYS A 105 29.15 -0.80 7.65
C LYS A 105 30.35 -0.06 7.08
N LYS A 106 31.10 -0.64 6.15
CA LYS A 106 32.29 -0.01 5.54
C LYS A 106 31.93 1.27 4.76
N ARG A 107 30.80 1.26 4.06
CA ARG A 107 30.44 2.37 3.16
C ARG A 107 29.60 3.46 3.81
N LEU A 108 28.81 3.12 4.83
CA LEU A 108 27.82 4.02 5.42
C LEU A 108 28.07 4.33 6.89
N ASN A 109 29.17 3.83 7.51
CA ASN A 109 29.49 4.06 8.91
C ASN A 109 29.71 5.55 9.26
N PHE A 110 29.93 6.39 8.28
CA PHE A 110 30.08 7.84 8.49
C PHE A 110 28.74 8.58 8.65
N TYR A 111 27.63 7.93 8.35
CA TYR A 111 26.29 8.48 8.60
C TYR A 111 25.87 8.21 10.05
N SER A 112 25.50 9.28 10.76
CA SER A 112 24.79 9.13 12.04
C SER A 112 23.33 8.78 11.79
N CYS A 113 22.73 8.00 12.68
CA CYS A 113 21.30 7.77 12.66
C CYS A 113 20.55 9.11 12.82
N THR A 114 19.64 9.40 11.90
CA THR A 114 18.84 10.63 11.91
C THR A 114 17.67 10.60 12.90
N VAL A 115 17.32 9.42 13.43
CA VAL A 115 16.29 9.26 14.43
C VAL A 115 16.88 9.60 15.80
N SER A 116 16.23 10.50 16.54
CA SER A 116 16.70 10.88 17.86
C SER A 116 16.67 9.71 18.85
N ASN A 117 17.62 9.67 19.78
CA ASN A 117 17.65 8.63 20.82
C ASN A 117 16.36 8.61 21.65
N PHE A 118 15.78 9.78 21.91
CA PHE A 118 14.51 9.88 22.65
C PHE A 118 13.39 9.10 21.92
N GLU A 119 13.25 9.28 20.60
CA GLU A 119 12.25 8.57 19.81
C GLU A 119 12.54 7.08 19.74
N GLN A 120 13.82 6.68 19.59
CA GLN A 120 14.22 5.27 19.57
C GLN A 120 13.88 4.58 20.90
N TYR A 121 14.26 5.15 22.03
CA TYR A 121 13.97 4.57 23.35
C TYR A 121 12.46 4.58 23.67
N THR A 122 11.74 5.62 23.26
CA THR A 122 10.28 5.68 23.42
C THR A 122 9.61 4.58 22.63
N LEU A 123 10.01 4.39 21.38
CA LEU A 123 9.46 3.34 20.52
C LEU A 123 9.81 1.93 21.07
N ALA A 124 11.06 1.72 21.50
CA ALA A 124 11.47 0.46 22.09
C ALA A 124 10.62 0.12 23.34
N ALA A 125 10.46 1.06 24.25
CA ALA A 125 9.62 0.86 25.44
C ALA A 125 8.14 0.62 25.08
N PHE A 126 7.64 1.28 24.03
CA PHE A 126 6.28 1.09 23.54
C PHE A 126 6.05 -0.33 23.00
N ILE A 127 7.04 -0.88 22.29
CA ILE A 127 7.02 -2.26 21.77
C ILE A 127 7.17 -3.26 22.91
N GLU A 128 8.20 -3.12 23.75
CA GLU A 128 8.53 -4.05 24.85
C GLU A 128 7.37 -4.20 25.86
N ASN A 129 6.65 -3.13 26.14
CA ASN A 129 5.48 -3.17 27.04
C ASN A 129 4.18 -3.67 26.35
N GLY A 130 4.24 -4.11 25.09
CA GLY A 130 3.11 -4.65 24.33
C GLY A 130 2.07 -3.60 23.94
N TYR A 131 2.37 -2.31 24.05
CA TYR A 131 1.47 -1.23 23.62
C TYR A 131 1.33 -1.15 22.12
N PHE A 132 2.41 -1.46 21.37
CA PHE A 132 2.37 -1.50 19.91
C PHE A 132 1.36 -2.52 19.40
N GLU A 133 1.41 -3.76 19.88
CA GLU A 133 0.48 -4.82 19.49
C GLU A 133 -0.98 -4.46 19.82
N LYS A 134 -1.21 -3.93 21.03
CA LYS A 134 -2.54 -3.44 21.43
C LYS A 134 -3.05 -2.33 20.50
N HIS A 135 -2.16 -1.42 20.12
CA HIS A 135 -2.48 -0.34 19.19
C HIS A 135 -2.84 -0.91 17.81
N ILE A 136 -2.00 -1.76 17.21
CA ILE A 136 -2.25 -2.40 15.92
C ILE A 136 -3.60 -3.13 15.91
N ASN A 137 -3.90 -3.89 16.96
CA ASN A 137 -5.17 -4.62 17.05
C ASN A 137 -6.39 -3.68 17.07
N ARG A 138 -6.30 -2.55 17.79
CA ARG A 138 -7.36 -1.52 17.76
C ARG A 138 -7.50 -0.88 16.38
N MET A 139 -6.38 -0.56 15.73
CA MET A 139 -6.39 0.04 14.40
C MET A 139 -6.93 -0.91 13.34
N ARG A 140 -6.63 -2.21 13.41
CA ARG A 140 -7.24 -3.23 12.53
C ARG A 140 -8.77 -3.25 12.64
N ILE A 141 -9.30 -3.19 13.85
CA ILE A 141 -10.75 -3.16 14.08
C ILE A 141 -11.34 -1.86 13.51
N LEU A 142 -10.70 -0.72 13.79
CA LEU A 142 -11.13 0.58 13.30
C LEU A 142 -11.15 0.63 11.76
N TYR A 143 -10.04 0.27 11.11
CA TYR A 143 -9.93 0.32 9.66
C TYR A 143 -10.85 -0.69 8.96
N ARG A 144 -11.03 -1.89 9.53
CA ARG A 144 -12.03 -2.83 9.03
C ARG A 144 -13.43 -2.21 9.07
N ARG A 145 -13.81 -1.59 10.19
CA ARG A 145 -15.11 -0.95 10.34
C ARG A 145 -15.28 0.21 9.35
N GLN A 146 -14.26 1.05 9.17
CA GLN A 146 -14.31 2.16 8.20
C GLN A 146 -14.49 1.64 6.78
N ARG A 147 -13.71 0.63 6.38
CA ARG A 147 -13.85 -0.01 5.08
C ARG A 147 -15.26 -0.59 4.88
N ASP A 148 -15.72 -1.39 5.82
CA ASP A 148 -17.02 -2.06 5.73
C ASP A 148 -18.16 -1.04 5.63
N MET A 149 -18.10 0.03 6.41
CA MET A 149 -19.07 1.14 6.33
C MET A 149 -19.01 1.86 4.98
N PHE A 150 -17.82 2.07 4.43
CA PHE A 150 -17.68 2.73 3.13
C PHE A 150 -18.28 1.87 2.02
N ILE A 151 -17.95 0.59 2.00
CA ILE A 151 -18.50 -0.38 1.03
C ILE A 151 -20.04 -0.50 1.17
N ASP A 152 -20.51 -0.58 2.39
CA ASP A 152 -21.96 -0.67 2.69
C ASP A 152 -22.72 0.59 2.23
N GLU A 153 -22.15 1.79 2.44
CA GLU A 153 -22.73 3.04 1.97
C GLU A 153 -22.76 3.13 0.44
N ILE A 154 -21.69 2.71 -0.25
CA ILE A 154 -21.71 2.57 -1.72
C ILE A 154 -22.84 1.65 -2.15
N ASN A 155 -22.93 0.44 -1.56
CA ASN A 155 -23.90 -0.57 -1.96
C ASN A 155 -25.36 -0.14 -1.73
N LYS A 156 -25.61 0.68 -0.71
CA LYS A 156 -26.93 1.23 -0.41
C LYS A 156 -27.32 2.45 -1.25
N SER A 157 -26.35 3.10 -1.84
CA SER A 157 -26.52 4.31 -2.63
C SER A 157 -26.73 4.01 -4.12
N PRO A 158 -27.29 4.96 -4.90
CA PRO A 158 -27.36 4.83 -6.35
C PRO A 158 -25.98 4.67 -7.03
N LEU A 159 -24.90 5.05 -6.36
CA LEU A 159 -23.53 4.91 -6.84
C LEU A 159 -23.18 3.45 -7.16
N SER A 160 -23.77 2.49 -6.45
CA SER A 160 -23.54 1.04 -6.68
C SER A 160 -23.82 0.57 -8.12
N LYS A 161 -24.64 1.30 -8.87
CA LYS A 161 -24.94 0.97 -10.28
C LYS A 161 -23.86 1.47 -11.25
N LEU A 162 -23.00 2.36 -10.80
CA LEU A 162 -22.00 3.05 -11.61
C LEU A 162 -20.57 2.64 -11.29
N VAL A 163 -20.38 1.80 -10.26
CA VAL A 163 -19.02 1.46 -9.79
C VAL A 163 -18.86 -0.02 -9.47
N THR A 164 -17.62 -0.48 -9.56
CA THR A 164 -17.21 -1.83 -9.13
C THR A 164 -16.03 -1.72 -8.18
N ILE A 165 -16.08 -2.40 -7.04
CA ILE A 165 -15.04 -2.39 -6.01
C ILE A 165 -14.07 -3.55 -6.26
N HIS A 166 -12.77 -3.29 -6.15
CA HIS A 166 -11.70 -4.27 -6.30
C HIS A 166 -10.66 -4.11 -5.18
N GLU A 167 -9.98 -5.21 -4.83
CA GLU A 167 -8.84 -5.27 -3.90
C GLU A 167 -9.13 -4.72 -2.50
N GLU A 168 -10.33 -4.91 -1.99
CA GLU A 168 -10.78 -4.38 -0.70
C GLU A 168 -10.31 -5.17 0.52
N ASN A 169 -9.59 -6.30 0.33
CA ASN A 169 -9.33 -7.26 1.41
C ASN A 169 -8.04 -7.02 2.20
N ALA A 170 -7.18 -6.13 1.75
CA ALA A 170 -5.89 -5.85 2.37
C ALA A 170 -5.55 -4.36 2.35
N GLY A 171 -4.67 -3.95 3.26
CA GLY A 171 -4.12 -2.60 3.34
C GLY A 171 -5.12 -1.52 3.70
N LEU A 172 -4.79 -0.28 3.35
CA LEU A 172 -5.52 0.92 3.75
C LEU A 172 -6.26 1.62 2.60
N HIS A 173 -6.30 1.01 1.41
CA HIS A 173 -7.03 1.49 0.24
C HIS A 173 -7.64 0.34 -0.52
N PHE A 174 -8.62 0.66 -1.35
CA PHE A 174 -9.18 -0.24 -2.36
C PHE A 174 -9.34 0.51 -3.69
N LEU A 175 -9.60 -0.23 -4.75
CA LEU A 175 -9.86 0.36 -6.07
C LEU A 175 -11.37 0.44 -6.33
N LEU A 176 -11.79 1.54 -6.92
CA LEU A 176 -13.16 1.78 -7.35
C LEU A 176 -13.17 2.06 -8.85
N HIS A 177 -13.54 1.08 -9.63
CA HIS A 177 -13.74 1.28 -11.07
C HIS A 177 -15.09 1.96 -11.32
N VAL A 178 -15.09 2.97 -12.19
CA VAL A 178 -16.25 3.80 -12.50
C VAL A 178 -16.69 3.56 -13.93
N ASP A 179 -17.96 3.24 -14.12
CA ASP A 179 -18.57 3.12 -15.43
C ASP A 179 -19.07 4.51 -15.89
N THR A 180 -18.29 5.15 -16.76
CA THR A 180 -18.54 6.51 -17.23
C THR A 180 -17.90 6.75 -18.59
N ALA A 181 -18.48 7.69 -19.36
CA ALA A 181 -17.89 8.20 -20.60
C ALA A 181 -16.90 9.36 -20.37
N LEU A 182 -16.84 9.91 -19.15
CA LEU A 182 -15.95 11.02 -18.81
C LEU A 182 -14.52 10.56 -18.66
N THR A 183 -13.56 11.39 -19.05
CA THR A 183 -12.14 11.13 -18.82
C THR A 183 -11.75 11.29 -17.35
N ASP A 184 -10.61 10.71 -16.96
CA ASP A 184 -10.07 10.86 -15.60
C ASP A 184 -9.80 12.33 -15.23
N GLU A 185 -9.43 13.15 -16.22
CA GLU A 185 -9.21 14.59 -16.07
C GLU A 185 -10.53 15.33 -15.82
N GLU A 186 -11.57 15.07 -16.59
CA GLU A 186 -12.91 15.66 -16.41
C GLU A 186 -13.49 15.29 -15.04
N LEU A 187 -13.35 14.03 -14.65
CA LEU A 187 -13.79 13.57 -13.32
C LEU A 187 -13.01 14.25 -12.19
N THR A 188 -11.71 14.50 -12.39
CA THR A 188 -10.88 15.19 -11.39
C THR A 188 -11.37 16.64 -11.18
N VAL A 189 -11.71 17.35 -12.27
CA VAL A 189 -12.26 18.71 -12.19
C VAL A 189 -13.61 18.70 -11.48
N ARG A 190 -14.54 17.84 -11.89
CA ARG A 190 -15.86 17.71 -11.24
C ARG A 190 -15.77 17.35 -9.76
N ALA A 191 -14.83 16.46 -9.41
CA ALA A 191 -14.61 16.11 -8.01
C ALA A 191 -14.14 17.33 -7.20
N ALA A 192 -13.21 18.12 -7.74
CA ALA A 192 -12.74 19.35 -7.11
C ALA A 192 -13.88 20.35 -6.90
N ASP A 193 -14.76 20.56 -7.88
CA ASP A 193 -15.94 21.41 -7.79
C ASP A 193 -16.92 20.92 -6.72
N ASN A 194 -16.97 19.61 -6.49
CA ASN A 194 -17.75 18.99 -5.41
C ASN A 194 -16.98 18.89 -4.08
N GLY A 195 -15.81 19.52 -3.97
CA GLY A 195 -14.99 19.53 -2.74
C GLY A 195 -14.34 18.19 -2.43
N LEU A 196 -14.11 17.34 -3.43
CA LEU A 196 -13.39 16.08 -3.31
C LEU A 196 -12.01 16.15 -4.00
N LYS A 197 -11.01 15.60 -3.33
CA LYS A 197 -9.71 15.32 -3.96
C LYS A 197 -9.63 13.83 -4.25
N ILE A 198 -9.65 13.45 -5.52
CA ILE A 198 -9.57 12.08 -5.98
C ILE A 198 -8.24 11.79 -6.67
N SER A 199 -7.88 10.52 -6.78
CA SER A 199 -6.70 10.07 -7.52
C SER A 199 -7.05 8.84 -8.35
N PHE A 200 -6.64 8.86 -9.61
CA PHE A 200 -6.85 7.74 -10.53
C PHE A 200 -5.62 6.86 -10.64
N LEU A 201 -5.86 5.57 -10.85
CA LEU A 201 -4.81 4.58 -11.08
C LEU A 201 -3.95 4.93 -12.32
N SER A 202 -4.57 5.51 -13.36
CA SER A 202 -3.91 5.99 -14.58
C SER A 202 -2.77 6.99 -14.31
N GLY A 203 -2.89 7.78 -13.24
CA GLY A 203 -1.88 8.76 -12.83
C GLY A 203 -0.53 8.13 -12.45
N TYR A 204 -0.52 6.86 -12.07
CA TYR A 204 0.68 6.12 -11.62
C TYR A 204 1.38 5.36 -12.75
N TYR A 205 0.82 5.35 -13.95
CA TYR A 205 1.45 4.71 -15.10
C TYR A 205 2.48 5.62 -15.77
N THR A 206 3.67 5.09 -16.01
CA THR A 206 4.70 5.75 -16.83
C THR A 206 4.34 5.70 -18.31
N ASP A 207 3.90 4.53 -18.79
CA ASP A 207 3.36 4.37 -20.14
C ASP A 207 1.84 4.65 -20.13
N LYS A 208 1.47 5.80 -20.66
CA LYS A 208 0.07 6.23 -20.70
C LYS A 208 -0.81 5.36 -21.62
N ASN A 209 -0.22 4.67 -22.61
CA ASN A 209 -0.97 3.76 -23.48
C ASN A 209 -1.37 2.46 -22.76
N ALA A 210 -0.65 2.09 -21.72
CA ALA A 210 -0.96 0.92 -20.90
C ALA A 210 -1.79 1.29 -19.65
N ALA A 211 -2.12 2.57 -19.45
CA ALA A 211 -2.81 3.03 -18.26
C ALA A 211 -4.25 2.49 -18.17
N VAL A 212 -4.64 2.07 -16.98
CA VAL A 212 -6.03 1.70 -16.67
C VAL A 212 -6.75 2.97 -16.24
N SER A 213 -7.66 3.44 -17.08
CA SER A 213 -8.52 4.59 -16.81
C SER A 213 -9.72 4.23 -15.93
N HIS A 214 -10.46 5.24 -15.51
CA HIS A 214 -11.70 5.14 -14.75
C HIS A 214 -11.60 4.33 -13.45
N THR A 215 -10.41 4.27 -12.86
CA THR A 215 -10.19 3.52 -11.62
C THR A 215 -9.60 4.42 -10.55
N LEU A 216 -10.42 4.72 -9.54
CA LEU A 216 -10.04 5.52 -8.38
C LEU A 216 -9.26 4.70 -7.35
N VAL A 217 -8.26 5.30 -6.73
CA VAL A 217 -7.56 4.76 -5.56
C VAL A 217 -8.17 5.38 -4.31
N ILE A 218 -9.00 4.62 -3.61
CA ILE A 218 -9.77 5.08 -2.44
C ILE A 218 -9.01 4.75 -1.15
N ASN A 219 -8.36 5.73 -0.57
CA ASN A 219 -7.77 5.61 0.77
C ASN A 219 -8.82 5.92 1.83
N TYR A 220 -9.34 4.88 2.49
CA TYR A 220 -10.38 5.01 3.50
C TYR A 220 -9.84 5.27 4.92
N SER A 221 -8.56 5.05 5.17
CA SER A 221 -7.97 5.18 6.50
C SER A 221 -7.98 6.63 7.05
N ALA A 222 -8.07 7.62 6.16
CA ALA A 222 -8.12 9.04 6.54
C ALA A 222 -9.56 9.56 6.74
N LEU A 223 -10.59 8.76 6.41
CA LEU A 223 -11.99 9.18 6.52
C LEU A 223 -12.55 8.87 7.90
N THR A 224 -13.22 9.84 8.50
CA THR A 224 -14.04 9.58 9.68
C THR A 224 -15.37 8.96 9.27
N GLN A 225 -16.00 8.21 10.19
CA GLN A 225 -17.27 7.53 9.90
C GLN A 225 -18.38 8.48 9.47
N GLU A 226 -18.41 9.68 10.07
CA GLU A 226 -19.39 10.71 9.79
C GLU A 226 -19.28 11.26 8.37
N LYS A 227 -18.08 11.27 7.80
CA LYS A 227 -17.80 11.78 6.45
C LYS A 227 -18.04 10.77 5.34
N ILE A 228 -18.14 9.48 5.64
CA ILE A 228 -18.25 8.43 4.63
C ILE A 228 -19.49 8.66 3.75
N LYS A 229 -20.65 8.89 4.36
CA LYS A 229 -21.89 9.12 3.63
C LYS A 229 -21.79 10.34 2.71
N GLU A 230 -21.28 11.44 3.24
CA GLU A 230 -21.07 12.67 2.47
C GLU A 230 -20.14 12.45 1.26
N VAL A 231 -19.04 11.69 1.45
CA VAL A 231 -18.11 11.38 0.36
C VAL A 231 -18.79 10.54 -0.72
N VAL A 232 -19.58 9.53 -0.35
CA VAL A 232 -20.33 8.69 -1.30
C VAL A 232 -21.36 9.52 -2.08
N GLU A 233 -22.10 10.40 -1.42
CA GLU A 233 -23.05 11.30 -2.07
C GLU A 233 -22.37 12.26 -3.05
N ARG A 234 -21.25 12.84 -2.65
CA ARG A 234 -20.46 13.73 -3.52
C ARG A 234 -19.87 12.99 -4.72
N LEU A 235 -19.34 11.78 -4.54
CA LEU A 235 -18.88 10.93 -5.64
C LEU A 235 -20.01 10.64 -6.64
N TYR A 236 -21.20 10.32 -6.15
CA TYR A 236 -22.37 10.11 -7.01
C TYR A 236 -22.68 11.35 -7.85
N ARG A 237 -22.70 12.54 -7.27
CA ARG A 237 -22.91 13.80 -8.01
C ARG A 237 -21.86 14.03 -9.08
N CYS A 238 -20.58 13.80 -8.78
CA CYS A 238 -19.50 13.94 -9.75
C CYS A 238 -19.72 13.10 -11.03
N LEU A 239 -20.40 11.95 -10.89
CA LEU A 239 -20.65 11.02 -11.98
C LEU A 239 -21.97 11.32 -12.74
N THR A 240 -22.93 11.96 -12.08
CA THR A 240 -24.29 12.14 -12.62
C THR A 240 -24.65 13.59 -13.02
N ASP A 241 -24.06 14.60 -12.38
CA ASP A 241 -24.38 16.02 -12.66
C ASP A 241 -23.78 16.53 -13.98
N ALA A 242 -23.94 15.75 -15.05
CA ALA A 242 -23.51 16.13 -16.40
C ALA A 242 -24.61 16.81 -17.22
N GLU A 243 -25.82 16.96 -16.68
CA GLU A 243 -26.98 17.53 -17.38
C GLU A 243 -27.63 18.65 -16.56
N ASN A 244 -26.95 19.80 -16.50
CA ASN A 244 -27.62 21.10 -16.33
C ASN A 244 -26.78 22.21 -16.96
#